data_553f41c9f7f6ac5911a7aca8df704e20
#
_entry.id   553f41c9f7f6ac5911a7aca8df704e20
#
_cell.length_a   1.000
_cell.length_b   1.000
_cell.length_c   1.000
_cell.angle_alpha   90.00
_cell.angle_beta   90.00
_cell.angle_gamma   90.00
#
_symmetry.space_group_name_H-M   'P 1'
#
loop_
_entity.id
_entity.type
_entity.pdbx_description
1 polymer ?
#
loop_
_entity_poly.entity_id
_entity_poly.type
_entity_poly.pdbx_seq_one_letter_code
_entity_poly.pdbx_strand_id
1 'polypeptide(L)'
;MTPTSCLPGRGWYPCAEQSIAALYALHPDPEGAAADIVRSFAAAAFPTPAESENGASNVNAAFLSRFLFVLGEVGLRHLVHVEGLARAVRRARVDRDRKATESAEAAAAKGDDNSEEAALAAALGQGSVSEDLHLDNSRELAETELLAFKAAKGVGKGIVAAYAPVIVALCGHPAVAEGHALLRGAALAALSRLMAIDGVFCEEHLALIFTRLRRESDRGTRAALMVALGDLAFRFPNAVEPWTQHLYGVREWGNSLHDSDAGVRQHAVTVLAHLVLNDMMKVKGHIAEM
;
A
#
# COMPACT_ATOMS: atom_id res chain seq x y z
N MET A 1 -35.30 5.05 19.56
CA MET A 1 -34.79 4.19 18.44
C MET A 1 -33.30 4.47 18.35
N THR A 2 -32.48 3.56 18.81
CA THR A 2 -31.02 3.70 18.82
C THR A 2 -30.46 3.51 17.38
N PRO A 3 -29.54 4.36 16.91
CA PRO A 3 -29.04 4.30 15.54
C PRO A 3 -27.96 3.22 15.35
N THR A 4 -28.26 1.98 15.71
CA THR A 4 -27.36 0.82 15.53
C THR A 4 -27.43 0.19 14.13
N SER A 5 -28.25 0.73 13.23
CA SER A 5 -28.49 0.12 11.91
C SER A 5 -27.56 0.61 10.77
N CYS A 6 -26.60 1.49 11.03
CA CYS A 6 -25.77 2.06 9.98
C CYS A 6 -24.33 1.53 9.90
N LEU A 7 -23.99 0.47 10.65
CA LEU A 7 -22.71 -0.22 10.44
C LEU A 7 -22.74 -0.95 9.09
N PRO A 8 -21.68 -0.85 8.28
CA PRO A 8 -21.62 -1.57 7.02
C PRO A 8 -21.75 -3.06 7.30
N GLY A 9 -22.67 -3.74 6.62
CA GLY A 9 -22.82 -5.18 6.71
C GLY A 9 -21.48 -5.86 6.37
N ARG A 10 -21.23 -7.05 6.93
CA ARG A 10 -19.97 -7.80 6.73
C ARG A 10 -19.60 -8.00 5.26
N GLY A 11 -20.58 -7.98 4.33
CA GLY A 11 -20.35 -8.10 2.89
C GLY A 11 -19.91 -6.82 2.19
N TRP A 12 -20.00 -5.63 2.83
CA TRP A 12 -19.66 -4.38 2.17
C TRP A 12 -18.15 -4.25 1.86
N TYR A 13 -17.28 -4.59 2.81
CA TYR A 13 -15.83 -4.47 2.65
C TYR A 13 -15.26 -5.34 1.52
N PRO A 14 -15.58 -6.64 1.44
CA PRO A 14 -15.16 -7.48 0.31
C PRO A 14 -15.71 -6.99 -1.03
N CYS A 15 -16.95 -6.50 -1.06
CA CYS A 15 -17.53 -5.94 -2.27
C CYS A 15 -16.79 -4.67 -2.73
N ALA A 16 -16.51 -3.75 -1.81
CA ALA A 16 -15.75 -2.53 -2.10
C ALA A 16 -14.33 -2.86 -2.57
N GLU A 17 -13.64 -3.81 -1.94
CA GLU A 17 -12.33 -4.27 -2.35
C GLU A 17 -12.32 -4.80 -3.78
N GLN A 18 -13.25 -5.69 -4.13
CA GLN A 18 -13.36 -6.25 -5.49
C GLN A 18 -13.77 -5.19 -6.51
N SER A 19 -14.61 -4.24 -6.11
CA SER A 19 -15.01 -3.13 -7.00
C SER A 19 -13.84 -2.21 -7.34
N ILE A 20 -13.02 -1.87 -6.34
CA ILE A 20 -11.79 -1.08 -6.55
C ILE A 20 -10.78 -1.87 -7.39
N ALA A 21 -10.62 -3.18 -7.14
CA ALA A 21 -9.75 -4.03 -7.94
C ALA A 21 -10.20 -4.08 -9.41
N ALA A 22 -11.51 -4.21 -9.68
CA ALA A 22 -12.08 -4.19 -11.02
C ALA A 22 -11.90 -2.83 -11.70
N LEU A 23 -12.02 -1.72 -10.96
CA LEU A 23 -11.76 -0.38 -11.46
C LEU A 23 -10.33 -0.28 -12.02
N TYR A 24 -9.32 -0.69 -11.25
CA TYR A 24 -7.91 -0.65 -11.68
C TYR A 24 -7.59 -1.61 -12.81
N ALA A 25 -8.37 -2.67 -12.99
CA ALA A 25 -8.18 -3.63 -14.08
C ALA A 25 -8.85 -3.23 -15.40
N LEU A 26 -9.96 -2.49 -15.35
CA LEU A 26 -10.85 -2.31 -16.50
C LEU A 26 -10.99 -0.84 -16.94
N HIS A 27 -10.76 0.12 -16.04
CA HIS A 27 -10.95 1.54 -16.39
C HIS A 27 -9.72 2.09 -17.14
N PRO A 28 -9.91 2.87 -18.21
CA PRO A 28 -8.81 3.47 -18.97
C PRO A 28 -8.03 4.52 -18.18
N ASP A 29 -8.70 5.23 -17.25
CA ASP A 29 -8.09 6.15 -16.28
C ASP A 29 -8.52 5.73 -14.87
N PRO A 30 -7.86 4.72 -14.27
CA PRO A 30 -8.24 4.23 -12.96
C PRO A 30 -7.93 5.22 -11.84
N GLU A 31 -6.97 6.09 -12.06
CA GLU A 31 -6.47 7.05 -11.09
C GLU A 31 -7.47 8.20 -10.88
N GLY A 32 -7.91 8.82 -11.95
CA GLY A 32 -8.94 9.87 -11.90
C GLY A 32 -10.24 9.34 -11.28
N ALA A 33 -10.69 8.16 -11.71
CA ALA A 33 -11.90 7.53 -11.17
C ALA A 33 -11.75 7.16 -9.67
N ALA A 34 -10.60 6.64 -9.24
CA ALA A 34 -10.32 6.34 -7.83
C ALA A 34 -10.27 7.63 -6.98
N ALA A 35 -9.69 8.70 -7.51
CA ALA A 35 -9.66 10.01 -6.84
C ALA A 35 -11.08 10.56 -6.61
N ASP A 36 -11.98 10.42 -7.57
CA ASP A 36 -13.38 10.85 -7.42
C ASP A 36 -14.12 10.01 -6.36
N ILE A 37 -13.87 8.70 -6.33
CA ILE A 37 -14.42 7.83 -5.29
C ILE A 37 -13.93 8.28 -3.91
N VAL A 38 -12.64 8.49 -3.73
CA VAL A 38 -12.07 8.95 -2.44
C VAL A 38 -12.68 10.28 -2.02
N ARG A 39 -12.81 11.26 -2.94
CA ARG A 39 -13.45 12.56 -2.65
C ARG A 39 -14.90 12.40 -2.21
N SER A 40 -15.66 11.53 -2.88
CA SER A 40 -17.06 11.24 -2.53
C SER A 40 -17.19 10.66 -1.13
N PHE A 41 -16.37 9.68 -0.77
CA PHE A 41 -16.35 9.11 0.57
C PHE A 41 -15.84 10.10 1.63
N ALA A 42 -14.87 10.95 1.28
CA ALA A 42 -14.41 12.02 2.17
C ALA A 42 -15.51 13.03 2.48
N ALA A 43 -16.26 13.48 1.47
CA ALA A 43 -17.39 14.39 1.66
C ALA A 43 -18.47 13.77 2.56
N ALA A 44 -18.76 12.47 2.42
CA ALA A 44 -19.69 11.76 3.28
C ALA A 44 -19.17 11.57 4.73
N ALA A 45 -17.85 11.42 4.90
CA ALA A 45 -17.22 11.24 6.20
C ALA A 45 -17.04 12.56 6.98
N PHE A 46 -16.82 13.67 6.26
CA PHE A 46 -16.57 14.99 6.82
C PHE A 46 -17.59 16.00 6.27
N PRO A 47 -18.86 15.97 6.75
CA PRO A 47 -19.89 16.90 6.31
C PRO A 47 -19.49 18.35 6.66
N THR A 48 -19.75 19.26 5.75
CA THR A 48 -19.50 20.69 5.99
C THR A 48 -20.45 21.24 7.06
N PRO A 49 -20.04 22.24 7.85
CA PRO A 49 -20.88 22.82 8.91
C PRO A 49 -22.25 23.34 8.41
N ALA A 50 -22.38 23.67 7.13
CA ALA A 50 -23.61 24.10 6.50
C ALA A 50 -24.64 22.96 6.29
N GLU A 51 -24.20 21.70 6.28
CA GLU A 51 -25.04 20.51 6.08
C GLU A 51 -25.44 19.85 7.40
N SER A 52 -24.93 20.37 8.52
CA SER A 52 -25.18 19.85 9.86
C SER A 52 -26.36 20.61 10.49
N GLU A 53 -27.58 20.06 10.40
CA GLU A 53 -28.81 20.66 10.94
C GLU A 53 -28.78 21.03 12.43
N ASN A 54 -27.76 20.63 13.19
CA ASN A 54 -27.68 20.84 14.65
C ASN A 54 -26.34 21.45 15.14
N GLY A 55 -25.51 22.05 14.28
CA GLY A 55 -24.30 22.78 14.73
C GLY A 55 -23.19 21.94 15.37
N ALA A 56 -23.40 20.66 15.60
CA ALA A 56 -22.39 19.71 16.04
C ALA A 56 -22.01 18.81 14.85
N SER A 57 -20.81 18.93 14.33
CA SER A 57 -20.26 18.03 13.31
C SER A 57 -20.15 16.62 13.88
N ASN A 58 -21.25 15.88 13.85
CA ASN A 58 -21.31 14.51 14.32
C ASN A 58 -20.72 13.59 13.25
N VAL A 59 -19.40 13.46 13.23
CA VAL A 59 -18.69 12.55 12.31
C VAL A 59 -19.22 11.14 12.55
N ASN A 60 -19.89 10.58 11.57
CA ASN A 60 -20.44 9.24 11.67
C ASN A 60 -19.29 8.21 11.55
N ALA A 61 -19.02 7.49 12.63
CA ALA A 61 -17.95 6.49 12.70
C ALA A 61 -18.03 5.43 11.59
N ALA A 62 -19.25 5.11 11.10
CA ALA A 62 -19.45 4.16 10.01
C ALA A 62 -19.00 4.73 8.66
N PHE A 63 -19.32 5.97 8.36
CA PHE A 63 -18.83 6.62 7.14
C PHE A 63 -17.34 6.85 7.18
N LEU A 64 -16.80 7.24 8.33
CA LEU A 64 -15.37 7.41 8.52
C LEU A 64 -14.61 6.08 8.35
N SER A 65 -15.12 4.98 8.89
CA SER A 65 -14.49 3.66 8.71
C SER A 65 -14.52 3.18 7.24
N ARG A 66 -15.60 3.46 6.50
CA ARG A 66 -15.67 3.20 5.06
C ARG A 66 -14.68 4.04 4.27
N PHE A 67 -14.59 5.32 4.57
CA PHE A 67 -13.63 6.23 3.96
C PHE A 67 -12.19 5.75 4.16
N LEU A 68 -11.81 5.41 5.41
CA LEU A 68 -10.48 4.90 5.74
C LEU A 68 -10.16 3.60 4.99
N PHE A 69 -11.14 2.69 4.88
CA PHE A 69 -10.98 1.46 4.11
C PHE A 69 -10.74 1.74 2.64
N VAL A 70 -11.58 2.57 2.01
CA VAL A 70 -11.46 2.94 0.59
C VAL A 70 -10.14 3.62 0.31
N LEU A 71 -9.73 4.56 1.16
CA LEU A 71 -8.47 5.29 1.00
C LEU A 71 -7.26 4.34 1.06
N GLY A 72 -7.24 3.42 2.04
CA GLY A 72 -6.18 2.43 2.15
C GLY A 72 -6.15 1.45 0.97
N GLU A 73 -7.34 1.00 0.52
CA GLU A 73 -7.43 0.06 -0.62
C GLU A 73 -7.04 0.73 -1.94
N VAL A 74 -7.50 1.96 -2.18
CA VAL A 74 -7.09 2.75 -3.35
C VAL A 74 -5.57 2.94 -3.36
N GLY A 75 -4.97 3.32 -2.23
CA GLY A 75 -3.52 3.47 -2.13
C GLY A 75 -2.76 2.19 -2.48
N LEU A 76 -3.20 1.05 -1.94
CA LEU A 76 -2.58 -0.25 -2.23
C LEU A 76 -2.76 -0.67 -3.71
N ARG A 77 -3.96 -0.51 -4.27
CA ARG A 77 -4.25 -0.85 -5.68
C ARG A 77 -3.49 0.05 -6.64
N HIS A 78 -3.37 1.34 -6.30
CA HIS A 78 -2.56 2.27 -7.08
C HIS A 78 -1.09 1.85 -7.10
N LEU A 79 -0.51 1.49 -5.95
CA LEU A 79 0.84 0.94 -5.87
C LEU A 79 1.03 -0.28 -6.79
N VAL A 80 0.12 -1.26 -6.72
CA VAL A 80 0.16 -2.48 -7.56
C VAL A 80 0.07 -2.13 -9.04
N HIS A 81 -0.78 -1.16 -9.40
CA HIS A 81 -0.94 -0.68 -10.78
C HIS A 81 0.37 -0.06 -11.30
N VAL A 82 0.97 0.86 -10.55
CA VAL A 82 2.24 1.52 -10.90
C VAL A 82 3.38 0.50 -11.05
N GLU A 83 3.50 -0.45 -10.13
CA GLU A 83 4.49 -1.53 -10.25
C GLU A 83 4.22 -2.45 -11.45
N GLY A 84 2.95 -2.62 -11.80
CA GLY A 84 2.52 -3.35 -13.01
C GLY A 84 2.99 -2.63 -14.28
N LEU A 85 2.75 -1.32 -14.37
CA LEU A 85 3.20 -0.48 -15.47
C LEU A 85 4.73 -0.49 -15.60
N ALA A 86 5.44 -0.29 -14.50
CA ALA A 86 6.91 -0.32 -14.50
C ALA A 86 7.48 -1.66 -14.97
N ARG A 87 6.82 -2.77 -14.62
CA ARG A 87 7.18 -4.11 -15.12
C ARG A 87 6.89 -4.28 -16.61
N ALA A 88 5.76 -3.76 -17.10
CA ALA A 88 5.40 -3.80 -18.52
C ALA A 88 6.39 -3.01 -19.38
N VAL A 89 6.78 -1.82 -18.94
CA VAL A 89 7.81 -0.98 -19.60
C VAL A 89 9.15 -1.70 -19.69
N ARG A 90 9.60 -2.30 -18.57
CA ARG A 90 10.87 -3.06 -18.59
C ARG A 90 10.83 -4.24 -19.55
N ARG A 91 9.72 -4.99 -19.62
CA ARG A 91 9.55 -6.11 -20.57
C ARG A 91 9.60 -5.61 -22.00
N ALA A 92 8.87 -4.53 -22.30
CA ALA A 92 8.85 -3.95 -23.65
C ALA A 92 10.24 -3.49 -24.12
N ARG A 93 11.06 -2.93 -23.20
CA ARG A 93 12.47 -2.57 -23.50
C ARG A 93 13.31 -3.81 -23.81
N VAL A 94 13.29 -4.83 -22.96
CA VAL A 94 14.04 -6.06 -23.16
C VAL A 94 13.64 -6.75 -24.47
N ASP A 95 12.34 -6.81 -24.78
CA ASP A 95 11.84 -7.40 -26.04
C ASP A 95 12.28 -6.60 -27.27
N ARG A 96 12.38 -5.27 -27.16
CA ARG A 96 12.88 -4.41 -28.23
C ARG A 96 14.37 -4.63 -28.44
N ASP A 97 15.17 -4.60 -27.37
CA ASP A 97 16.61 -4.82 -27.43
C ASP A 97 16.93 -6.19 -28.05
N ARG A 98 16.17 -7.23 -27.65
CA ARG A 98 16.31 -8.55 -28.25
C ARG A 98 15.99 -8.54 -29.76
N LYS A 99 14.88 -7.93 -30.18
CA LYS A 99 14.52 -7.82 -31.60
C LYS A 99 15.54 -7.03 -32.41
N ALA A 100 16.10 -5.97 -31.85
CA ALA A 100 17.15 -5.18 -32.46
C ALA A 100 18.43 -6.02 -32.66
N THR A 101 18.83 -6.81 -31.65
CA THR A 101 19.97 -7.72 -31.75
C THR A 101 19.73 -8.83 -32.81
N GLU A 102 18.58 -9.47 -32.78
CA GLU A 102 18.19 -10.49 -33.75
C GLU A 102 18.17 -9.95 -35.20
N SER A 103 17.69 -8.71 -35.38
CA SER A 103 17.67 -8.06 -36.72
C SER A 103 19.08 -7.63 -37.19
N ALA A 104 19.95 -7.17 -36.27
CA ALA A 104 21.34 -6.87 -36.60
C ALA A 104 22.14 -8.13 -36.97
N GLU A 105 21.95 -9.23 -36.22
CA GLU A 105 22.57 -10.52 -36.55
C GLU A 105 22.08 -11.08 -37.89
N ALA A 106 20.78 -10.95 -38.18
CA ALA A 106 20.20 -11.38 -39.46
C ALA A 106 20.68 -10.52 -40.63
N ALA A 107 20.94 -9.22 -40.43
CA ALA A 107 21.51 -8.33 -41.43
C ALA A 107 22.99 -8.66 -41.68
N ALA A 108 23.78 -8.88 -40.64
CA ALA A 108 25.17 -9.28 -40.71
C ALA A 108 25.36 -10.63 -41.43
N ALA A 109 24.42 -11.58 -41.23
CA ALA A 109 24.45 -12.88 -41.89
C ALA A 109 24.13 -12.82 -43.43
N LYS A 110 23.51 -11.71 -43.90
CA LYS A 110 23.18 -11.53 -45.34
C LYS A 110 24.28 -10.86 -46.16
N GLY A 111 25.36 -10.34 -45.53
CA GLY A 111 26.57 -9.87 -46.23
C GLY A 111 26.36 -8.67 -47.17
N ASP A 112 25.40 -7.84 -46.96
CA ASP A 112 25.09 -6.68 -47.81
C ASP A 112 25.83 -5.45 -47.29
N ASP A 113 26.53 -4.73 -48.17
CA ASP A 113 27.40 -3.58 -47.84
C ASP A 113 26.66 -2.38 -47.20
N ASN A 114 25.32 -2.38 -47.28
CA ASN A 114 24.42 -1.41 -46.63
C ASN A 114 24.07 -1.77 -45.16
N SER A 115 24.65 -2.87 -44.62
CA SER A 115 24.27 -3.43 -43.34
C SER A 115 24.81 -2.62 -42.14
N GLU A 116 25.94 -1.91 -42.30
CA GLU A 116 26.53 -1.10 -41.21
C GLU A 116 25.67 0.14 -40.86
N GLU A 117 25.12 0.80 -41.90
CA GLU A 117 24.22 1.96 -41.70
C GLU A 117 22.88 1.56 -41.13
N ALA A 118 22.32 0.41 -41.55
CA ALA A 118 21.09 -0.17 -41.00
C ALA A 118 21.27 -0.71 -39.59
N ALA A 119 22.43 -1.31 -39.28
CA ALA A 119 22.78 -1.76 -37.94
C ALA A 119 23.03 -0.55 -36.98
N LEU A 120 23.64 0.51 -37.50
CA LEU A 120 23.85 1.75 -36.74
C LEU A 120 22.52 2.50 -36.47
N ALA A 121 21.61 2.53 -37.46
CA ALA A 121 20.26 3.10 -37.32
C ALA A 121 19.39 2.30 -36.33
N ALA A 122 19.51 0.96 -36.35
CA ALA A 122 18.85 0.08 -35.36
C ALA A 122 19.45 0.24 -33.96
N ALA A 123 20.77 0.37 -33.84
CA ALA A 123 21.47 0.60 -32.58
C ALA A 123 21.20 2.00 -32.01
N LEU A 124 20.95 2.99 -32.86
CA LEU A 124 20.57 4.36 -32.44
C LEU A 124 19.08 4.53 -32.13
N GLY A 125 18.25 3.46 -32.30
CA GLY A 125 16.87 3.45 -31.82
C GLY A 125 15.93 4.44 -32.53
N GLN A 126 16.19 4.80 -33.77
CA GLN A 126 15.39 5.79 -34.52
C GLN A 126 13.96 5.32 -34.87
N GLY A 127 13.55 4.12 -34.50
CA GLY A 127 12.24 3.55 -34.85
C GLY A 127 11.06 3.89 -33.92
N SER A 128 11.27 4.44 -32.74
CA SER A 128 10.15 4.54 -31.77
C SER A 128 10.34 5.59 -30.67
N VAL A 129 10.96 6.74 -30.99
CA VAL A 129 11.15 7.84 -30.03
C VAL A 129 9.81 8.32 -29.40
N SER A 130 8.69 8.21 -30.12
CA SER A 130 7.38 8.63 -29.59
C SER A 130 6.76 7.65 -28.59
N GLU A 131 6.88 6.34 -28.83
CA GLU A 131 6.39 5.31 -27.88
C GLU A 131 7.26 5.24 -26.61
N ASP A 132 8.59 5.38 -26.77
CA ASP A 132 9.49 5.46 -25.62
C ASP A 132 9.24 6.69 -24.76
N LEU A 133 8.94 7.85 -25.38
CA LEU A 133 8.59 9.07 -24.66
C LEU A 133 7.29 8.94 -23.87
N HIS A 134 6.28 8.24 -24.44
CA HIS A 134 5.02 7.97 -23.73
C HIS A 134 5.20 6.99 -22.58
N LEU A 135 5.99 5.94 -22.76
CA LEU A 135 6.28 4.98 -21.71
C LEU A 135 7.15 5.55 -20.59
N ASP A 136 8.14 6.39 -20.93
CA ASP A 136 8.97 7.09 -19.95
C ASP A 136 8.17 8.17 -19.22
N ASN A 137 7.30 8.92 -19.88
CA ASN A 137 6.41 9.88 -19.24
C ASN A 137 5.42 9.19 -18.29
N SER A 138 4.87 8.04 -18.68
CA SER A 138 3.97 7.28 -17.78
C SER A 138 4.70 6.72 -16.56
N ARG A 139 5.97 6.35 -16.72
CA ARG A 139 6.83 5.93 -15.61
C ARG A 139 7.20 7.09 -14.69
N GLU A 140 7.57 8.22 -15.26
CA GLU A 140 7.95 9.42 -14.53
C GLU A 140 6.75 10.02 -13.79
N LEU A 141 5.54 9.96 -14.37
CA LEU A 141 4.28 10.28 -13.71
C LEU A 141 4.01 9.32 -12.55
N ALA A 142 4.20 8.02 -12.73
CA ALA A 142 4.00 7.01 -11.70
C ALA A 142 5.02 7.13 -10.55
N GLU A 143 6.29 7.38 -10.88
CA GLU A 143 7.34 7.65 -9.88
C GLU A 143 7.12 9.00 -9.18
N THR A 144 6.65 10.03 -9.90
CA THR A 144 6.32 11.35 -9.30
C THR A 144 5.10 11.28 -8.40
N GLU A 145 4.14 10.39 -8.64
CA GLU A 145 3.00 10.21 -7.74
C GLU A 145 3.34 9.43 -6.48
N LEU A 146 4.17 8.40 -6.60
CA LEU A 146 4.80 7.76 -5.44
C LEU A 146 5.71 8.75 -4.68
N LEU A 147 6.43 9.62 -5.39
CA LEU A 147 7.24 10.69 -4.82
C LEU A 147 6.38 11.83 -4.27
N ALA A 148 5.20 12.11 -4.81
CA ALA A 148 4.24 13.07 -4.25
C ALA A 148 3.71 12.62 -2.89
N PHE A 149 3.67 11.32 -2.62
CA PHE A 149 3.47 10.81 -1.27
C PHE A 149 4.64 11.20 -0.34
N LYS A 150 5.89 11.18 -0.84
CA LYS A 150 7.09 11.61 -0.09
C LYS A 150 7.16 13.12 0.16
N ALA A 151 6.61 13.91 -0.75
CA ALA A 151 6.60 15.38 -0.64
C ALA A 151 5.58 15.92 0.36
N ALA A 152 4.95 15.09 1.17
CA ALA A 152 3.93 15.46 2.16
C ALA A 152 4.41 16.42 3.29
N LYS A 153 5.67 16.86 3.26
CA LYS A 153 6.13 18.04 4.06
C LYS A 153 5.69 19.39 3.49
N GLY A 154 5.00 19.39 2.34
CA GLY A 154 4.42 20.60 1.76
C GLY A 154 3.53 20.23 0.58
N VAL A 155 2.22 20.44 0.72
CA VAL A 155 1.19 20.39 -0.35
C VAL A 155 1.45 19.30 -1.41
N GLY A 156 1.39 18.04 -0.97
CA GLY A 156 1.51 16.88 -1.89
C GLY A 156 0.36 16.87 -2.88
N LYS A 157 0.65 16.60 -4.14
CA LYS A 157 -0.34 16.60 -5.23
C LYS A 157 -1.23 15.35 -5.24
N GLY A 158 -0.87 14.27 -4.55
CA GLY A 158 -1.62 13.03 -4.52
C GLY A 158 -2.75 13.04 -3.49
N ILE A 159 -3.93 12.51 -3.86
CA ILE A 159 -5.10 12.48 -2.97
C ILE A 159 -4.83 11.64 -1.72
N VAL A 160 -4.07 10.57 -1.83
CA VAL A 160 -3.71 9.68 -0.71
C VAL A 160 -2.81 10.42 0.29
N ALA A 161 -1.81 11.15 -0.22
CA ALA A 161 -0.90 11.95 0.60
C ALA A 161 -1.62 13.05 1.40
N ALA A 162 -2.66 13.65 0.82
CA ALA A 162 -3.44 14.68 1.49
C ALA A 162 -4.15 14.17 2.77
N TYR A 163 -4.53 12.89 2.80
CA TYR A 163 -5.24 12.29 3.95
C TYR A 163 -4.32 11.53 4.92
N ALA A 164 -3.06 11.29 4.59
CA ALA A 164 -2.12 10.57 5.44
C ALA A 164 -2.00 11.19 6.86
N PRO A 165 -1.88 12.53 7.03
CA PRO A 165 -1.83 13.14 8.35
C PRO A 165 -3.10 12.90 9.18
N VAL A 166 -4.26 12.85 8.54
CA VAL A 166 -5.55 12.58 9.21
C VAL A 166 -5.57 11.15 9.75
N ILE A 167 -5.09 10.17 8.96
CA ILE A 167 -5.01 8.77 9.41
C ILE A 167 -4.07 8.64 10.61
N VAL A 168 -2.88 9.24 10.54
CA VAL A 168 -1.91 9.21 11.64
C VAL A 168 -2.51 9.85 12.91
N ALA A 169 -3.16 11.00 12.77
CA ALA A 169 -3.83 11.67 13.87
C ALA A 169 -4.94 10.80 14.50
N LEU A 170 -5.75 10.13 13.66
CA LEU A 170 -6.79 9.21 14.14
C LEU A 170 -6.20 8.01 14.90
N CYS A 171 -5.12 7.41 14.37
CA CYS A 171 -4.43 6.32 15.05
C CYS A 171 -3.81 6.74 16.38
N GLY A 172 -3.36 7.99 16.50
CA GLY A 172 -2.81 8.57 17.73
C GLY A 172 -3.87 9.03 18.74
N HIS A 173 -5.10 9.33 18.30
CA HIS A 173 -6.10 10.00 19.13
C HIS A 173 -6.68 9.09 20.21
N PRO A 174 -6.69 9.53 21.51
CA PRO A 174 -7.17 8.70 22.62
C PRO A 174 -8.62 8.25 22.47
N ALA A 175 -9.53 9.12 22.03
CA ALA A 175 -10.94 8.77 21.86
C ALA A 175 -11.18 7.68 20.80
N VAL A 176 -10.34 7.58 19.78
CA VAL A 176 -10.38 6.48 18.78
C VAL A 176 -9.73 5.23 19.37
N ALA A 177 -8.64 5.40 20.09
CA ALA A 177 -7.90 4.32 20.73
C ALA A 177 -8.74 3.55 21.77
N GLU A 178 -9.57 4.26 22.53
CA GLU A 178 -10.34 3.69 23.65
C GLU A 178 -11.83 3.48 23.32
N GLY A 179 -12.33 4.18 22.30
CA GLY A 179 -13.76 4.23 22.01
C GLY A 179 -14.27 3.15 21.04
N HIS A 180 -14.05 3.36 19.77
CA HIS A 180 -14.67 2.54 18.70
C HIS A 180 -13.71 1.50 18.12
N ALA A 181 -13.82 0.23 18.49
CA ALA A 181 -12.98 -0.85 17.99
C ALA A 181 -12.99 -0.94 16.45
N LEU A 182 -14.16 -0.77 15.81
CA LEU A 182 -14.27 -0.80 14.36
C LEU A 182 -13.50 0.33 13.67
N LEU A 183 -13.64 1.57 14.18
CA LEU A 183 -12.94 2.73 13.63
C LEU A 183 -11.44 2.63 13.86
N ARG A 184 -11.04 2.16 15.03
CA ARG A 184 -9.63 1.91 15.38
C ARG A 184 -9.01 0.88 14.43
N GLY A 185 -9.69 -0.26 14.23
CA GLY A 185 -9.23 -1.29 13.29
C GLY A 185 -9.13 -0.77 11.86
N ALA A 186 -10.12 0.00 11.38
CA ALA A 186 -10.10 0.62 10.06
C ALA A 186 -8.95 1.64 9.90
N ALA A 187 -8.69 2.47 10.92
CA ALA A 187 -7.61 3.44 10.90
C ALA A 187 -6.23 2.77 10.86
N LEU A 188 -6.03 1.74 11.68
CA LEU A 188 -4.78 0.98 11.71
C LEU A 188 -4.54 0.20 10.40
N ALA A 189 -5.58 -0.40 9.83
CA ALA A 189 -5.49 -1.05 8.53
C ALA A 189 -5.16 -0.06 7.40
N ALA A 190 -5.78 1.12 7.39
CA ALA A 190 -5.46 2.17 6.43
C ALA A 190 -4.00 2.65 6.59
N LEU A 191 -3.56 2.91 7.83
CA LEU A 191 -2.18 3.31 8.11
C LEU A 191 -1.18 2.27 7.60
N SER A 192 -1.39 0.99 7.90
CA SER A 192 -0.51 -0.09 7.46
C SER A 192 -0.41 -0.19 5.93
N ARG A 193 -1.54 -0.01 5.22
CA ARG A 193 -1.54 0.02 3.75
C ARG A 193 -0.78 1.22 3.19
N LEU A 194 -0.90 2.40 3.81
CA LEU A 194 -0.13 3.57 3.40
C LEU A 194 1.37 3.41 3.70
N MET A 195 1.73 2.81 4.82
CA MET A 195 3.12 2.49 5.15
C MET A 195 3.75 1.56 4.11
N ALA A 196 2.98 0.66 3.49
CA ALA A 196 3.46 -0.21 2.43
C ALA A 196 3.82 0.55 1.13
N ILE A 197 3.37 1.79 0.95
CA ILE A 197 3.64 2.59 -0.25
C ILE A 197 5.02 3.25 -0.17
N ASP A 198 5.40 3.81 0.99
CA ASP A 198 6.64 4.56 1.15
C ASP A 198 7.46 4.10 2.37
N GLY A 199 8.74 3.78 2.13
CA GLY A 199 9.66 3.30 3.16
C GLY A 199 9.96 4.34 4.24
N VAL A 200 10.07 5.63 3.88
CA VAL A 200 10.31 6.70 4.86
C VAL A 200 9.11 6.89 5.76
N PHE A 201 7.91 6.93 5.18
CA PHE A 201 6.67 6.98 5.95
C PHE A 201 6.50 5.73 6.83
N CYS A 202 6.94 4.56 6.35
CA CYS A 202 6.95 3.34 7.13
C CYS A 202 7.83 3.49 8.39
N GLU A 203 9.08 3.88 8.22
CA GLU A 203 10.04 4.07 9.34
C GLU A 203 9.52 5.05 10.39
N GLU A 204 8.95 6.18 9.96
CA GLU A 204 8.40 7.20 10.87
C GLU A 204 7.23 6.69 11.73
N HIS A 205 6.46 5.69 11.24
CA HIS A 205 5.23 5.25 11.89
C HIS A 205 5.26 3.83 12.46
N LEU A 206 6.37 3.08 12.31
CA LEU A 206 6.52 1.74 12.89
C LEU A 206 6.33 1.73 14.41
N ALA A 207 6.89 2.70 15.13
CA ALA A 207 6.72 2.82 16.58
C ALA A 207 5.24 2.91 16.99
N LEU A 208 4.44 3.62 16.19
CA LEU A 208 2.99 3.75 16.43
C LEU A 208 2.29 2.40 16.27
N ILE A 209 2.57 1.67 15.18
CA ILE A 209 1.96 0.35 14.91
C ILE A 209 2.33 -0.65 16.02
N PHE A 210 3.60 -0.76 16.41
CA PHE A 210 4.02 -1.66 17.50
C PHE A 210 3.39 -1.29 18.85
N THR A 211 3.28 0.02 19.14
CA THR A 211 2.60 0.48 20.37
C THR A 211 1.12 0.11 20.35
N ARG A 212 0.46 0.21 19.19
CA ARG A 212 -0.95 -0.16 19.04
C ARG A 212 -1.15 -1.66 19.11
N LEU A 213 -0.32 -2.47 18.44
CA LEU A 213 -0.37 -3.93 18.53
C LEU A 213 -0.33 -4.39 19.98
N ARG A 214 0.54 -3.79 20.80
CA ARG A 214 0.69 -4.14 22.22
C ARG A 214 -0.52 -3.79 23.08
N ARG A 215 -1.23 -2.69 22.74
CA ARG A 215 -2.36 -2.17 23.53
C ARG A 215 -3.72 -2.59 22.98
N GLU A 216 -3.75 -3.23 21.83
CA GLU A 216 -4.99 -3.58 21.16
C GLU A 216 -5.73 -4.70 21.90
N SER A 217 -6.98 -4.46 22.25
CA SER A 217 -7.84 -5.42 22.93
C SER A 217 -8.55 -6.37 21.94
N ASP A 218 -8.88 -5.87 20.73
CA ASP A 218 -9.55 -6.68 19.71
C ASP A 218 -8.59 -7.65 19.04
N ARG A 219 -8.90 -8.96 19.17
CA ARG A 219 -8.10 -10.03 18.58
C ARG A 219 -8.00 -9.96 17.05
N GLY A 220 -9.09 -9.54 16.38
CA GLY A 220 -9.11 -9.42 14.92
C GLY A 220 -8.15 -8.34 14.44
N THR A 221 -8.13 -7.20 15.11
CA THR A 221 -7.20 -6.10 14.82
C THR A 221 -5.75 -6.50 15.12
N ARG A 222 -5.48 -7.23 16.24
CA ARG A 222 -4.12 -7.75 16.51
C ARG A 222 -3.64 -8.71 15.42
N ALA A 223 -4.49 -9.64 14.99
CA ALA A 223 -4.16 -10.57 13.90
C ALA A 223 -3.87 -9.82 12.59
N ALA A 224 -4.70 -8.84 12.24
CA ALA A 224 -4.51 -8.02 11.04
C ALA A 224 -3.21 -7.19 11.10
N LEU A 225 -2.88 -6.63 12.26
CA LEU A 225 -1.60 -5.91 12.44
C LEU A 225 -0.39 -6.83 12.32
N MET A 226 -0.48 -8.08 12.82
CA MET A 226 0.59 -9.07 12.63
C MET A 226 0.85 -9.38 11.16
N VAL A 227 -0.21 -9.58 10.38
CA VAL A 227 -0.09 -9.80 8.93
C VAL A 227 0.51 -8.57 8.26
N ALA A 228 -0.01 -7.38 8.57
CA ALA A 228 0.50 -6.13 8.01
C ALA A 228 1.99 -5.89 8.32
N LEU A 229 2.43 -6.20 9.54
CA LEU A 229 3.87 -6.13 9.91
C LEU A 229 4.71 -7.13 9.12
N GLY A 230 4.17 -8.31 8.82
CA GLY A 230 4.79 -9.28 7.92
C GLY A 230 4.98 -8.72 6.50
N ASP A 231 3.94 -8.11 5.95
CA ASP A 231 3.97 -7.48 4.63
C ASP A 231 4.97 -6.32 4.58
N LEU A 232 5.02 -5.49 5.64
CA LEU A 232 6.00 -4.40 5.76
C LEU A 232 7.43 -4.92 5.90
N ALA A 233 7.64 -6.00 6.66
CA ALA A 233 8.96 -6.64 6.79
C ALA A 233 9.44 -7.23 5.47
N PHE A 234 8.53 -7.81 4.68
CA PHE A 234 8.84 -8.31 3.34
C PHE A 234 9.20 -7.16 2.38
N ARG A 235 8.47 -6.04 2.45
CA ARG A 235 8.66 -4.91 1.55
C ARG A 235 9.84 -4.02 1.94
N PHE A 236 10.03 -3.76 3.22
CA PHE A 236 11.05 -2.88 3.79
C PHE A 236 11.83 -3.58 4.91
N PRO A 237 12.60 -4.64 4.60
CA PRO A 237 13.28 -5.44 5.62
C PRO A 237 14.21 -4.61 6.51
N ASN A 238 14.92 -3.65 5.95
CA ASN A 238 15.85 -2.79 6.70
C ASN A 238 15.12 -1.87 7.70
N ALA A 239 13.91 -1.40 7.38
CA ALA A 239 13.10 -0.58 8.28
C ALA A 239 12.58 -1.39 9.47
N VAL A 240 12.20 -2.65 9.22
CA VAL A 240 11.60 -3.51 10.25
C VAL A 240 12.65 -4.31 11.03
N GLU A 241 13.87 -4.51 10.51
CA GLU A 241 14.93 -5.27 11.19
C GLU A 241 15.19 -4.80 12.64
N PRO A 242 15.27 -3.50 12.97
CA PRO A 242 15.46 -3.04 14.35
C PRO A 242 14.32 -3.45 15.30
N TRP A 243 13.13 -3.73 14.75
CA TRP A 243 11.92 -4.07 15.49
C TRP A 243 11.67 -5.57 15.60
N THR A 244 12.52 -6.42 15.03
CA THR A 244 12.34 -7.89 14.98
C THR A 244 12.15 -8.51 16.34
N GLN A 245 12.88 -8.04 17.37
CA GLN A 245 12.71 -8.50 18.74
C GLN A 245 11.29 -8.29 19.31
N HIS A 246 10.57 -7.28 18.81
CA HIS A 246 9.17 -7.04 19.18
C HIS A 246 8.21 -8.00 18.46
N LEU A 247 8.59 -8.50 17.29
CA LEU A 247 7.83 -9.52 16.56
C LEU A 247 7.96 -10.89 17.22
N TYR A 248 9.17 -11.30 17.62
CA TYR A 248 9.39 -12.54 18.37
C TYR A 248 8.88 -12.48 19.81
N GLY A 249 8.77 -11.28 20.37
CA GLY A 249 8.24 -11.02 21.70
C GLY A 249 9.13 -11.51 22.82
N VAL A 250 10.08 -10.70 23.23
CA VAL A 250 10.66 -10.86 24.56
C VAL A 250 9.55 -10.60 25.59
N ARG A 251 9.44 -11.46 26.63
CA ARG A 251 8.34 -11.49 27.63
C ARG A 251 7.83 -10.14 28.16
N GLU A 252 8.66 -9.12 28.13
CA GLU A 252 8.35 -7.79 28.65
C GLU A 252 7.56 -6.87 27.71
N TRP A 253 7.46 -7.18 26.41
CA TRP A 253 6.97 -6.27 25.37
C TRP A 253 5.65 -6.67 24.70
N GLY A 254 4.95 -7.71 25.22
CA GLY A 254 3.70 -8.18 24.63
C GLY A 254 3.94 -9.00 23.35
N ASN A 255 3.86 -10.29 23.51
CA ASN A 255 4.37 -11.30 22.60
C ASN A 255 3.25 -11.87 21.72
N SER A 256 3.29 -11.63 20.42
CA SER A 256 2.31 -12.20 19.51
C SER A 256 2.36 -13.73 19.46
N LEU A 257 3.53 -14.35 19.71
CA LEU A 257 3.68 -15.81 19.82
C LEU A 257 3.04 -16.38 21.09
N HIS A 258 2.91 -15.57 22.14
CA HIS A 258 2.29 -15.94 23.41
C HIS A 258 0.95 -15.22 23.65
N ASP A 259 0.33 -14.71 22.59
CA ASP A 259 -0.98 -14.07 22.67
C ASP A 259 -2.00 -15.04 23.28
N SER A 260 -2.94 -14.52 24.04
CA SER A 260 -4.02 -15.31 24.64
C SER A 260 -4.91 -15.99 23.59
N ASP A 261 -5.07 -15.35 22.42
CA ASP A 261 -5.86 -15.88 21.30
C ASP A 261 -5.02 -16.79 20.41
N ALA A 262 -5.51 -18.00 20.17
CA ALA A 262 -4.84 -19.00 19.34
C ALA A 262 -4.71 -18.56 17.86
N GLY A 263 -5.68 -17.80 17.33
CA GLY A 263 -5.65 -17.30 15.97
C GLY A 263 -4.55 -16.26 15.79
N VAL A 264 -4.35 -15.37 16.76
CA VAL A 264 -3.25 -14.39 16.72
C VAL A 264 -1.90 -15.11 16.75
N ARG A 265 -1.73 -16.12 17.64
CA ARG A 265 -0.50 -16.94 17.67
C ARG A 265 -0.23 -17.64 16.33
N GLN A 266 -1.28 -18.23 15.74
CA GLN A 266 -1.17 -18.88 14.43
C GLN A 266 -0.69 -17.91 13.34
N HIS A 267 -1.28 -16.71 13.27
CA HIS A 267 -0.83 -15.69 12.32
C HIS A 267 0.62 -15.26 12.58
N ALA A 268 1.00 -15.08 13.85
CA ALA A 268 2.37 -14.73 14.23
C ALA A 268 3.38 -15.78 13.75
N VAL A 269 3.11 -17.06 14.01
CA VAL A 269 3.98 -18.17 13.55
C VAL A 269 4.05 -18.20 12.03
N THR A 270 2.90 -18.07 11.34
CA THR A 270 2.86 -18.12 9.87
C THR A 270 3.67 -16.98 9.25
N VAL A 271 3.51 -15.75 9.75
CA VAL A 271 4.25 -14.57 9.28
C VAL A 271 5.75 -14.73 9.53
N LEU A 272 6.15 -15.10 10.76
CA LEU A 272 7.55 -15.27 11.10
C LEU A 272 8.20 -16.40 10.30
N ALA A 273 7.53 -17.55 10.15
CA ALA A 273 8.01 -18.66 9.33
C ALA A 273 8.21 -18.22 7.88
N HIS A 274 7.27 -17.44 7.31
CA HIS A 274 7.40 -16.93 5.96
C HIS A 274 8.60 -16.00 5.79
N LEU A 275 8.82 -15.08 6.74
CA LEU A 275 9.96 -14.15 6.71
C LEU A 275 11.30 -14.86 6.84
N VAL A 276 11.38 -15.86 7.70
CA VAL A 276 12.60 -16.67 7.90
C VAL A 276 12.90 -17.53 6.67
N LEU A 277 11.90 -18.19 6.10
CA LEU A 277 12.07 -19.04 4.92
C LEU A 277 12.49 -18.28 3.66
N ASN A 278 12.16 -16.98 3.59
CA ASN A 278 12.57 -16.11 2.49
C ASN A 278 13.83 -15.26 2.79
N ASP A 279 14.58 -15.59 3.82
CA ASP A 279 15.79 -14.86 4.24
C ASP A 279 15.58 -13.36 4.54
N MET A 280 14.33 -12.96 4.79
CA MET A 280 13.98 -11.57 5.12
C MET A 280 14.25 -11.23 6.57
N MET A 281 14.38 -12.23 7.44
CA MET A 281 14.61 -12.08 8.87
C MET A 281 15.52 -13.18 9.40
N LYS A 282 16.48 -12.81 10.25
CA LYS A 282 17.37 -13.76 10.91
C LYS A 282 16.81 -14.14 12.28
N VAL A 283 16.81 -15.42 12.59
CA VAL A 283 16.25 -15.97 13.85
C VAL A 283 17.10 -15.64 15.08
N LYS A 284 18.31 -15.13 14.96
CA LYS A 284 19.23 -14.58 16.00
C LYS A 284 18.95 -15.03 17.46
N GLY A 285 18.83 -16.33 17.71
CA GLY A 285 18.64 -16.87 19.06
C GLY A 285 17.17 -17.03 19.52
N HIS A 286 16.19 -16.66 18.71
CA HIS A 286 14.76 -16.75 19.05
C HIS A 286 14.08 -18.06 18.60
N ILE A 287 14.86 -19.09 18.22
CA ILE A 287 14.31 -20.40 17.80
C ILE A 287 13.46 -21.04 18.91
N ALA A 288 13.88 -20.84 20.17
CA ALA A 288 13.13 -21.40 21.31
C ALA A 288 11.76 -20.73 21.55
N GLU A 289 11.54 -19.54 20.98
CA GLU A 289 10.27 -18.81 21.11
C GLU A 289 9.27 -19.17 19.99
N MET A 290 9.73 -19.70 18.87
CA MET A 290 8.92 -20.19 17.75
C MET A 290 8.42 -21.62 17.97
#